data_914dbeb2a9b9bc39335758fd9596cde9
#
_entry.id   914dbeb2a9b9bc39335758fd9596cde9
#
_cell.length_a   1.000
_cell.length_b   1.000
_cell.length_c   1.000
_cell.angle_alpha   90.00
_cell.angle_beta   90.00
_cell.angle_gamma   90.00
#
_symmetry.space_group_name_H-M   'P 1'
#
loop_
_entity.id
_entity.type
_entity.pdbx_description
1 polymer ?
#
loop_
_entity_poly.entity_id
_entity_poly.type
_entity_poly.pdbx_seq_one_letter_code
_entity_poly.pdbx_strand_id
1 'polypeptide(L)' 'MTIQKPITLQEAKSIARHLGLTLRKARSGHYRVNFRDGGESAACYAVDLEDAVNAAFAMARKREL' A
#
# COMPACT_ATOMS: atom_id res chain seq x y z
N MET A 1 16.06 18.51 -12.51
CA MET A 1 14.66 18.38 -12.27
C MET A 1 14.14 16.97 -12.50
N THR A 2 13.37 16.49 -11.61
CA THR A 2 12.90 15.12 -11.67
C THR A 2 11.49 15.07 -12.24
N ILE A 3 11.31 14.28 -13.26
CA ILE A 3 9.98 14.03 -13.78
C ILE A 3 9.45 12.81 -13.09
N GLN A 4 8.38 12.98 -12.38
CA GLN A 4 7.79 11.88 -11.65
C GLN A 4 6.66 11.29 -12.45
N LYS A 5 6.82 10.05 -12.81
CA LYS A 5 5.74 9.32 -13.44
C LYS A 5 4.74 8.91 -12.37
N PRO A 6 3.47 8.94 -12.71
CA PRO A 6 2.48 8.41 -11.78
C PRO A 6 2.78 6.94 -11.52
N ILE A 7 2.70 6.56 -10.27
CA ILE A 7 2.92 5.17 -9.93
C ILE A 7 1.76 4.33 -10.43
N THR A 8 2.05 3.13 -10.92
CA THR A 8 1.01 2.23 -11.39
C THR A 8 0.58 1.28 -10.28
N LEU A 9 -0.58 0.67 -10.46
CA LEU A 9 -1.07 -0.31 -9.49
C LEU A 9 -0.08 -1.47 -9.36
N GLN A 10 0.49 -1.91 -10.46
CA GLN A 10 1.46 -2.99 -10.43
C GLN A 10 2.70 -2.62 -9.63
N GLU A 11 3.18 -1.40 -9.82
CA GLU A 11 4.34 -0.94 -9.06
C GLU A 11 4.02 -0.86 -7.57
N ALA A 12 2.84 -0.34 -7.25
CA ALA A 12 2.43 -0.25 -5.86
C ALA A 12 2.32 -1.62 -5.21
N LYS A 13 1.76 -2.59 -5.94
CA LYS A 13 1.68 -3.95 -5.43
C LYS A 13 3.05 -4.56 -5.19
N SER A 14 3.98 -4.29 -6.09
CA SER A 14 5.34 -4.81 -5.97
C SER A 14 6.03 -4.24 -4.74
N ILE A 15 5.86 -2.93 -4.52
CA ILE A 15 6.44 -2.28 -3.34
C ILE A 15 5.86 -2.88 -2.08
N ALA A 16 4.55 -3.03 -2.03
CA ALA A 16 3.90 -3.60 -0.86
C ALA A 16 4.40 -5.01 -0.58
N ARG A 17 4.54 -5.82 -1.62
CA ARG A 17 5.03 -7.18 -1.46
C ARG A 17 6.43 -7.21 -0.86
N HIS A 18 7.30 -6.32 -1.32
CA HIS A 18 8.65 -6.22 -0.76
C HIS A 18 8.64 -5.89 0.72
N LEU A 19 7.64 -5.13 1.15
CA LEU A 19 7.52 -4.74 2.55
C LEU A 19 6.78 -5.76 3.39
N GLY A 20 6.35 -6.86 2.80
CA GLY A 20 5.59 -7.87 3.52
C GLY A 20 4.12 -7.56 3.64
N LEU A 21 3.61 -6.70 2.77
CA LEU A 21 2.21 -6.33 2.77
C LEU A 21 1.55 -6.72 1.46
N THR A 22 0.23 -6.54 1.41
CA THR A 22 -0.53 -6.70 0.19
C THR A 22 -1.24 -5.40 -0.12
N LEU A 23 -1.43 -5.13 -1.39
CA LEU A 23 -2.12 -3.92 -1.83
C LEU A 23 -3.01 -4.28 -3.00
N ARG A 24 -4.25 -3.85 -2.94
CA ARG A 24 -5.17 -4.10 -4.03
C ARG A 24 -6.25 -3.04 -4.06
N LYS A 25 -6.89 -2.92 -5.22
CA LYS A 25 -7.97 -1.98 -5.39
C LYS A 25 -9.27 -2.62 -4.92
N ALA A 26 -9.95 -1.93 -4.03
CA ALA A 26 -11.24 -2.40 -3.53
C ALA A 26 -12.35 -2.00 -4.47
N ARG A 27 -13.52 -2.59 -4.27
CA ARG A 27 -14.69 -2.29 -5.09
C ARG A 27 -15.09 -0.83 -5.06
N SER A 28 -14.87 -0.21 -3.92
CA SER A 28 -15.23 1.19 -3.75
C SER A 28 -14.34 2.15 -4.53
N GLY A 29 -13.27 1.63 -5.11
CA GLY A 29 -12.30 2.47 -5.80
C GLY A 29 -11.13 2.87 -4.94
N HIS A 30 -11.21 2.59 -3.65
CA HIS A 30 -10.08 2.83 -2.76
C HIS A 30 -9.08 1.69 -2.85
N TYR A 31 -7.88 1.95 -2.34
CA TYR A 31 -6.83 0.93 -2.33
C TYR A 31 -6.68 0.39 -0.92
N ARG A 32 -6.69 -0.92 -0.80
CA ARG A 32 -6.60 -1.59 0.49
C ARG A 32 -5.18 -2.08 0.70
N VAL A 33 -4.58 -1.67 1.80
CA VAL A 33 -3.22 -2.07 2.17
C VAL A 33 -3.30 -2.80 3.50
N ASN A 34 -2.68 -3.97 3.57
CA ASN A 34 -2.70 -4.75 4.80
C ASN A 34 -1.47 -5.63 4.87
N PHE A 35 -1.15 -6.08 6.07
CA PHE A 35 -0.12 -7.10 6.24
C PHE A 35 -0.60 -8.40 5.61
N ARG A 36 0.34 -9.20 5.14
CA ARG A 36 -0.02 -10.46 4.48
C ARG A 36 -0.83 -11.37 5.38
N ASP A 37 -0.50 -11.36 6.67
CA ASP A 37 -1.21 -12.17 7.66
C ASP A 37 -2.12 -11.34 8.54
N GLY A 38 -2.41 -10.12 8.15
CA GLY A 38 -3.22 -9.21 8.96
C GLY A 38 -4.70 -9.44 8.77
N GLY A 39 -5.45 -9.21 9.86
CA GLY A 39 -6.88 -9.26 9.80
C GLY A 39 -7.47 -7.98 9.25
N GLU A 40 -8.78 -7.98 9.08
CA GLU A 40 -9.48 -6.85 8.49
C GLU A 40 -9.28 -5.56 9.30
N SER A 41 -9.16 -5.69 10.61
CA SER A 41 -9.00 -4.51 11.47
C SER A 41 -7.65 -3.82 11.26
N ALA A 42 -6.68 -4.52 10.70
CA ALA A 42 -5.37 -3.94 10.45
C ALA A 42 -5.27 -3.28 9.09
N ALA A 43 -6.29 -3.41 8.25
CA ALA A 43 -6.26 -2.89 6.90
C ALA A 43 -6.33 -1.37 6.88
N CYS A 44 -5.58 -0.78 5.96
CA CYS A 44 -5.64 0.66 5.69
C CYS A 44 -6.24 0.88 4.32
N TYR A 45 -7.03 1.93 4.20
CA TYR A 45 -7.62 2.29 2.91
C TYR A 45 -7.10 3.64 2.47
N ALA A 46 -6.71 3.75 1.23
CA ALA A 46 -6.17 4.97 0.67
C ALA A 46 -6.96 5.38 -0.55
N VAL A 47 -7.02 6.68 -0.80
CA VAL A 47 -7.79 7.21 -1.91
C VAL A 47 -7.05 7.01 -3.23
N ASP A 48 -5.74 7.16 -3.21
CA ASP A 48 -4.95 6.99 -4.43
C ASP A 48 -3.72 6.12 -4.17
N LEU A 49 -3.01 5.81 -5.26
CA LEU A 49 -1.88 4.90 -5.18
C LEU A 49 -0.71 5.46 -4.37
N GLU A 50 -0.47 6.75 -4.46
CA GLU A 50 0.61 7.36 -3.70
C GLU A 50 0.34 7.24 -2.21
N ASP A 51 -0.89 7.53 -1.81
CA ASP A 51 -1.27 7.37 -0.42
C ASP A 51 -1.16 5.92 0.03
N ALA A 52 -1.53 5.00 -0.85
CA ALA A 52 -1.47 3.58 -0.54
C ALA A 52 -0.02 3.15 -0.30
N VAL A 53 0.90 3.61 -1.14
CA VAL A 53 2.31 3.28 -0.97
C VAL A 53 2.86 3.89 0.31
N ASN A 54 2.49 5.14 0.60
CA ASN A 54 2.91 5.77 1.84
C ASN A 54 2.37 5.03 3.04
N ALA A 55 1.13 4.56 2.97
CA ALA A 55 0.56 3.76 4.04
C ALA A 55 1.32 2.45 4.21
N ALA A 56 1.72 1.82 3.11
CA ALA A 56 2.48 0.59 3.18
C ALA A 56 3.82 0.80 3.89
N PHE A 57 4.52 1.88 3.55
CA PHE A 57 5.78 2.19 4.22
C PHE A 57 5.57 2.45 5.71
N ALA A 58 4.53 3.20 6.04
CA ALA A 58 4.25 3.51 7.44
C ALA A 58 3.93 2.25 8.23
N MET A 59 3.13 1.36 7.64
CA MET A 59 2.77 0.11 8.30
C MET A 59 3.98 -0.79 8.49
N ALA A 60 4.83 -0.88 7.47
CA ALA A 60 6.03 -1.70 7.56
C ALA A 60 6.97 -1.19 8.63
N ARG A 61 7.13 0.13 8.71
CA ARG A 61 7.99 0.74 9.71
C ARG A 61 7.48 0.48 11.12
N LYS A 62 6.16 0.58 11.28
CA LYS A 62 5.54 0.36 12.56
C LYS A 62 5.73 -1.09 13.02
N ARG A 63 5.67 -2.01 12.09
CA ARG A 63 5.80 -3.43 12.43
C ARG A 63 7.21 -3.78 12.89
N GLU A 64 8.21 -3.05 12.39
CA GLU A 64 9.59 -3.33 12.74
C GLU A 64 9.95 -2.84 14.12
N LEU A 65 9.17 -1.96 14.68
CA LEU A 65 9.40 -1.48 16.04
C LEU A 65 8.76 -2.43 17.04
#